data_1d2616da2c6f9bddd8d39452f99d15b0
#
_entry.id   1d2616da2c6f9bddd8d39452f99d15b0
#
_cell.length_a   1.000
_cell.length_b   1.000
_cell.length_c   1.000
_cell.angle_alpha   90.00
_cell.angle_beta   90.00
_cell.angle_gamma   90.00
#
_symmetry.space_group_name_H-M   'P 1'
#
loop_
_entity.id
_entity.type
_entity.pdbx_description
1 polymer ?
#
loop_
_entity_poly.entity_id
_entity_poly.type
_entity_poly.pdbx_seq_one_letter_code
_entity_poly.pdbx_strand_id
1 'polypeptide(L)'
;MADRDYTELYASLQKETTILTAQIRALYRELDKKYHLRGAQIPITFGFETDALGSYTRAGHHEKEHFHFSLLFVGYGVKNPLSKEDRMDLYKHEYAHYMEHHITIPREYQWQPGLHGSAWKYCCSLVGAAPTPYYKAGEALMKHDYEKKLRSPIHDRTVTVRDTYRRKQQHENTRNSIVRYEIGEDVSHPKFGTGNIEHVEQLPGSVRLHIRFGEELKVIDQKWLLRSKYK
;
A
#
# COMPACT_ATOMS: atom_id res chain seq x y z
N MET A 1 8.47 44.75 -12.32
CA MET A 1 8.41 43.45 -13.05
C MET A 1 8.44 42.24 -12.14
N ALA A 2 9.01 42.31 -10.93
CA ALA A 2 9.08 41.17 -9.98
C ALA A 2 7.72 40.71 -9.40
N ASP A 3 6.79 41.62 -9.14
CA ASP A 3 5.51 41.32 -8.45
C ASP A 3 4.53 40.42 -9.28
N ARG A 4 4.59 40.51 -10.60
CA ARG A 4 3.71 39.65 -11.45
C ARG A 4 4.11 38.19 -11.44
N ASP A 5 5.40 37.91 -11.37
CA ASP A 5 5.96 36.56 -11.43
C ASP A 5 5.57 35.75 -10.18
N TYR A 6 5.57 36.38 -9.00
CA TYR A 6 5.16 35.73 -7.75
C TYR A 6 3.65 35.44 -7.68
N THR A 7 2.82 36.33 -8.23
CA THR A 7 1.35 36.14 -8.21
C THR A 7 0.94 34.96 -9.10
N GLU A 8 1.54 34.83 -10.28
CA GLU A 8 1.30 33.69 -11.19
C GLU A 8 1.81 32.40 -10.60
N LEU A 9 2.99 32.39 -9.98
CA LEU A 9 3.55 31.23 -9.28
C LEU A 9 2.63 30.78 -8.13
N TYR A 10 2.16 31.71 -7.30
CA TYR A 10 1.23 31.44 -6.21
C TYR A 10 -0.08 30.82 -6.71
N ALA A 11 -0.66 31.42 -7.76
CA ALA A 11 -1.90 30.90 -8.36
C ALA A 11 -1.72 29.49 -8.93
N SER A 12 -0.57 29.23 -9.57
CA SER A 12 -0.23 27.89 -10.08
C SER A 12 -0.11 26.86 -8.95
N LEU A 13 0.63 27.19 -7.89
CA LEU A 13 0.79 26.31 -6.72
C LEU A 13 -0.55 26.04 -6.00
N GLN A 14 -1.40 27.06 -5.87
CA GLN A 14 -2.72 26.91 -5.28
C GLN A 14 -3.61 25.99 -6.11
N LYS A 15 -3.58 26.10 -7.43
CA LYS A 15 -4.31 25.22 -8.34
C LYS A 15 -3.81 23.78 -8.21
N GLU A 16 -2.49 23.58 -8.20
CA GLU A 16 -1.86 22.29 -8.09
C GLU A 16 -2.21 21.58 -6.76
N THR A 17 -2.05 22.28 -5.63
CA THR A 17 -2.39 21.73 -4.31
C THR A 17 -3.87 21.41 -4.17
N THR A 18 -4.74 22.20 -4.80
CA THR A 18 -6.19 21.92 -4.84
C THR A 18 -6.47 20.59 -5.56
N ILE A 19 -5.84 20.37 -6.72
CA ILE A 19 -6.00 19.13 -7.50
C ILE A 19 -5.47 17.94 -6.70
N LEU A 20 -4.25 18.05 -6.14
CA LEU A 20 -3.64 16.98 -5.34
C LEU A 20 -4.50 16.65 -4.11
N THR A 21 -4.98 17.67 -3.39
CA THR A 21 -5.89 17.48 -2.24
C THR A 21 -7.14 16.73 -2.64
N ALA A 22 -7.76 17.07 -3.77
CA ALA A 22 -8.95 16.39 -4.26
C ALA A 22 -8.68 14.91 -4.56
N GLN A 23 -7.54 14.62 -5.19
CA GLN A 23 -7.12 13.23 -5.49
C GLN A 23 -6.87 12.40 -4.23
N ILE A 24 -6.12 12.96 -3.26
CA ILE A 24 -5.84 12.30 -1.99
C ILE A 24 -7.14 12.05 -1.21
N ARG A 25 -8.02 13.05 -1.11
CA ARG A 25 -9.30 12.91 -0.44
C ARG A 25 -10.24 11.91 -1.10
N ALA A 26 -10.21 11.78 -2.43
CA ALA A 26 -10.98 10.77 -3.13
C ALA A 26 -10.53 9.35 -2.71
N LEU A 27 -9.22 9.09 -2.75
CA LEU A 27 -8.65 7.83 -2.27
C LEU A 27 -8.99 7.55 -0.80
N TYR A 28 -8.82 8.57 0.07
CA TYR A 28 -9.04 8.41 1.51
C TYR A 28 -10.52 8.16 1.83
N ARG A 29 -11.47 8.75 1.10
CA ARG A 29 -12.91 8.43 1.24
C ARG A 29 -13.22 6.96 0.91
N GLU A 30 -12.57 6.40 -0.10
CA GLU A 30 -12.72 4.97 -0.43
C GLU A 30 -12.20 4.08 0.71
N LEU A 31 -11.03 4.42 1.26
CA LEU A 31 -10.45 3.71 2.40
C LEU A 31 -11.30 3.89 3.67
N ASP A 32 -11.76 5.10 3.95
CA ASP A 32 -12.65 5.41 5.07
C ASP A 32 -13.94 4.57 5.03
N LYS A 33 -14.56 4.50 3.85
CA LYS A 33 -15.76 3.67 3.65
C LYS A 33 -15.47 2.20 3.90
N LYS A 34 -14.32 1.71 3.46
CA LYS A 34 -13.94 0.29 3.60
C LYS A 34 -13.62 -0.10 5.04
N TYR A 35 -12.98 0.79 5.77
CA TYR A 35 -12.45 0.51 7.12
C TYR A 35 -13.15 1.27 8.24
N HIS A 36 -14.25 1.99 7.93
CA HIS A 36 -15.04 2.79 8.88
C HIS A 36 -14.21 3.85 9.62
N LEU A 37 -13.34 4.55 8.87
CA LEU A 37 -12.43 5.57 9.36
C LEU A 37 -12.83 6.98 8.88
N ARG A 38 -12.04 8.01 9.22
CA ARG A 38 -12.26 9.42 8.88
C ARG A 38 -11.03 10.13 8.35
N GLY A 39 -10.08 9.42 7.75
CA GLY A 39 -8.83 9.97 7.23
C GLY A 39 -9.00 11.05 6.17
N ALA A 40 -10.09 10.99 5.37
CA ALA A 40 -10.39 12.05 4.40
C ALA A 40 -10.77 13.40 5.02
N GLN A 41 -11.09 13.45 6.32
CA GLN A 41 -11.39 14.68 7.06
C GLN A 41 -10.15 15.34 7.66
N ILE A 42 -9.04 14.59 7.77
CA ILE A 42 -7.77 15.09 8.31
C ILE A 42 -7.20 16.16 7.37
N PRO A 43 -6.67 17.27 7.91
CA PRO A 43 -6.00 18.29 7.11
C PRO A 43 -4.86 17.72 6.26
N ILE A 44 -4.74 18.22 5.03
CA ILE A 44 -3.65 17.88 4.11
C ILE A 44 -2.87 19.16 3.86
N THR A 45 -1.57 19.10 4.06
CA THR A 45 -0.64 20.21 3.84
C THR A 45 0.43 19.84 2.83
N PHE A 46 1.07 20.83 2.23
CA PHE A 46 2.13 20.64 1.25
C PHE A 46 3.32 21.54 1.57
N GLY A 47 4.53 21.05 1.28
CA GLY A 47 5.77 21.79 1.43
C GLY A 47 6.78 21.43 0.33
N PHE A 48 8.05 21.74 0.57
CA PHE A 48 9.16 21.51 -0.37
C PHE A 48 10.33 20.79 0.30
N GLU A 49 10.04 19.89 1.21
CA GLU A 49 11.02 19.09 1.93
C GLU A 49 11.77 18.16 0.96
N THR A 50 13.08 18.02 1.21
CA THR A 50 13.96 17.18 0.40
C THR A 50 14.31 15.84 1.08
N ASP A 51 13.98 15.70 2.37
CA ASP A 51 14.29 14.56 3.21
C ASP A 51 13.09 13.65 3.50
N ALA A 52 11.88 14.10 3.18
CA ALA A 52 10.65 13.30 3.28
C ALA A 52 9.75 13.50 2.06
N LEU A 53 9.13 12.43 1.58
CA LEU A 53 8.18 12.48 0.48
C LEU A 53 6.78 12.83 0.98
N GLY A 54 6.45 12.34 2.16
CA GLY A 54 5.22 12.59 2.88
C GLY A 54 5.37 12.18 4.32
N SER A 55 4.41 12.56 5.15
CA SER A 55 4.29 12.16 6.54
C SER A 55 2.85 12.23 7.03
N TYR A 56 2.53 11.39 8.00
CA TYR A 56 1.37 11.53 8.85
C TYR A 56 1.81 11.94 10.25
N THR A 57 1.23 13.01 10.76
CA THR A 57 1.43 13.50 12.12
C THR A 57 0.18 13.22 12.94
N ARG A 58 0.34 12.45 14.01
CA ARG A 58 -0.74 12.20 14.98
C ARG A 58 -0.96 13.44 15.85
N ALA A 59 -2.22 13.70 16.23
CA ALA A 59 -2.54 14.73 17.20
C ALA A 59 -1.77 14.54 18.50
N GLY A 60 -1.12 15.59 18.99
CA GLY A 60 -0.35 15.62 20.22
C GLY A 60 -0.57 16.92 21.00
N HIS A 61 0.22 17.14 22.06
CA HIS A 61 0.07 18.33 22.91
C HIS A 61 0.24 19.65 22.17
N HIS A 62 1.05 19.69 21.10
CA HIS A 62 1.39 20.91 20.38
C HIS A 62 1.10 20.82 18.87
N GLU A 63 0.75 19.67 18.35
CA GLU A 63 0.52 19.45 16.92
C GLU A 63 -0.89 18.94 16.65
N LYS A 64 -1.53 19.50 15.63
CA LYS A 64 -2.80 19.03 15.12
C LYS A 64 -2.54 17.88 14.14
N GLU A 65 -3.42 16.90 14.16
CA GLU A 65 -3.38 15.78 13.24
C GLU A 65 -3.43 16.26 11.78
N HIS A 66 -2.49 15.81 10.95
CA HIS A 66 -2.45 16.17 9.54
C HIS A 66 -1.63 15.18 8.71
N PHE A 67 -1.91 15.17 7.42
CA PHE A 67 -1.04 14.59 6.38
C PHE A 67 -0.22 15.71 5.75
N HIS A 68 1.03 15.42 5.44
CA HIS A 68 1.93 16.34 4.76
C HIS A 68 2.60 15.67 3.57
N PHE A 69 2.75 16.40 2.44
CA PHE A 69 3.39 15.89 1.24
C PHE A 69 4.33 16.92 0.62
N SER A 70 5.51 16.49 0.20
CA SER A 70 6.44 17.35 -0.49
C SER A 70 6.11 17.47 -1.98
N LEU A 71 5.85 18.69 -2.44
CA LEU A 71 5.60 19.03 -3.84
C LEU A 71 6.79 18.71 -4.76
N LEU A 72 8.01 18.59 -4.20
CA LEU A 72 9.18 18.17 -4.96
C LEU A 72 9.07 16.72 -5.49
N PHE A 73 8.14 15.93 -4.94
CA PHE A 73 7.94 14.54 -5.33
C PHE A 73 6.55 14.29 -5.92
N VAL A 74 5.52 14.91 -5.35
CA VAL A 74 4.14 14.67 -5.79
C VAL A 74 3.65 15.71 -6.79
N GLY A 75 4.35 16.84 -6.92
CA GLY A 75 3.98 17.94 -7.82
C GLY A 75 4.07 17.59 -9.29
N TYR A 76 3.28 18.29 -10.12
CA TYR A 76 3.26 18.10 -11.58
C TYR A 76 4.39 18.83 -12.31
N GLY A 77 4.94 19.89 -11.68
CA GLY A 77 5.98 20.75 -12.25
C GLY A 77 7.41 20.31 -11.95
N VAL A 78 7.62 19.18 -11.28
CA VAL A 78 8.95 18.73 -10.85
C VAL A 78 9.70 17.96 -11.95
N LYS A 79 11.03 18.02 -11.90
CA LYS A 79 11.90 17.41 -12.92
C LYS A 79 11.83 15.88 -12.91
N ASN A 80 11.68 15.26 -11.73
CA ASN A 80 11.60 13.81 -11.55
C ASN A 80 10.45 13.45 -10.60
N PRO A 81 9.19 13.62 -11.04
CA PRO A 81 8.04 13.32 -10.19
C PRO A 81 7.93 11.82 -9.95
N LEU A 82 7.29 11.47 -8.86
CA LEU A 82 6.81 10.10 -8.66
C LEU A 82 5.86 9.71 -9.80
N SER A 83 5.90 8.46 -10.24
CA SER A 83 4.88 7.93 -11.14
C SER A 83 3.49 8.03 -10.50
N LYS A 84 2.43 7.91 -11.30
CA LYS A 84 1.06 7.92 -10.77
C LYS A 84 0.88 6.79 -9.74
N GLU A 85 1.43 5.62 -10.02
CA GLU A 85 1.39 4.45 -9.15
C GLU A 85 2.14 4.70 -7.85
N ASP A 86 3.32 5.33 -7.91
CA ASP A 86 4.11 5.65 -6.73
C ASP A 86 3.45 6.72 -5.86
N ARG A 87 2.84 7.73 -6.48
CA ARG A 87 2.06 8.73 -5.74
C ARG A 87 0.88 8.09 -5.00
N MET A 88 0.11 7.24 -5.69
CA MET A 88 -1.01 6.54 -5.07
C MET A 88 -0.56 5.63 -3.94
N ASP A 89 0.59 4.98 -4.11
CA ASP A 89 1.15 4.12 -3.08
C ASP A 89 1.71 4.95 -1.90
N LEU A 90 2.34 6.12 -2.14
CA LEU A 90 2.74 7.06 -1.09
C LEU A 90 1.53 7.53 -0.27
N TYR A 91 0.42 7.91 -0.91
CA TYR A 91 -0.79 8.34 -0.21
C TYR A 91 -1.34 7.22 0.68
N LYS A 92 -1.35 5.98 0.20
CA LYS A 92 -1.74 4.80 0.99
C LYS A 92 -0.76 4.50 2.13
N HIS A 93 0.53 4.76 1.93
CA HIS A 93 1.57 4.62 2.94
C HIS A 93 1.28 5.54 4.13
N GLU A 94 1.01 6.83 3.88
CA GLU A 94 0.68 7.78 4.94
C GLU A 94 -0.67 7.45 5.58
N TYR A 95 -1.64 6.99 4.80
CA TYR A 95 -2.91 6.50 5.34
C TYR A 95 -2.71 5.26 6.23
N ALA A 96 -1.74 4.39 5.94
CA ALA A 96 -1.43 3.25 6.79
C ALA A 96 -0.88 3.68 8.16
N HIS A 97 -0.09 4.77 8.24
CA HIS A 97 0.31 5.38 9.51
C HIS A 97 -0.89 5.91 10.30
N TYR A 98 -1.81 6.62 9.64
CA TYR A 98 -3.06 7.04 10.25
C TYR A 98 -3.85 5.83 10.78
N MET A 99 -4.03 4.82 9.95
CA MET A 99 -4.80 3.62 10.24
C MET A 99 -4.24 2.85 11.45
N GLU A 100 -2.91 2.74 11.57
CA GLU A 100 -2.23 2.09 12.70
C GLU A 100 -2.68 2.64 14.07
N HIS A 101 -3.02 3.92 14.12
CA HIS A 101 -3.47 4.59 15.34
C HIS A 101 -4.99 4.57 15.55
N HIS A 102 -5.76 4.14 14.55
CA HIS A 102 -7.23 4.25 14.56
C HIS A 102 -7.97 2.91 14.44
N ILE A 103 -7.23 1.80 14.28
CA ILE A 103 -7.81 0.45 14.31
C ILE A 103 -7.17 -0.41 15.39
N THR A 104 -7.86 -1.48 15.76
CA THR A 104 -7.28 -2.51 16.63
C THR A 104 -6.36 -3.39 15.82
N ILE A 105 -5.06 -3.37 16.13
CA ILE A 105 -4.07 -4.24 15.49
C ILE A 105 -4.07 -5.61 16.17
N PRO A 106 -4.24 -6.73 15.45
CA PRO A 106 -4.15 -8.06 16.02
C PRO A 106 -2.76 -8.33 16.61
N ARG A 107 -2.72 -9.10 17.72
CA ARG A 107 -1.47 -9.33 18.48
C ARG A 107 -0.35 -9.95 17.66
N GLU A 108 -0.67 -10.81 16.70
CA GLU A 108 0.29 -11.43 15.78
C GLU A 108 1.02 -10.45 14.88
N TYR A 109 0.55 -9.21 14.77
CA TYR A 109 1.17 -8.12 13.99
C TYR A 109 1.84 -7.06 14.87
N GLN A 110 2.05 -7.33 16.17
CA GLN A 110 2.66 -6.37 17.11
C GLN A 110 4.07 -6.78 17.55
N TRP A 111 4.73 -7.70 16.84
CA TRP A 111 6.02 -8.28 17.25
C TRP A 111 7.25 -7.40 16.95
N GLN A 112 7.14 -6.47 16.00
CA GLN A 112 8.22 -5.54 15.65
C GLN A 112 7.74 -4.10 15.86
N PRO A 113 8.19 -3.41 16.92
CA PRO A 113 7.88 -2.00 17.13
C PRO A 113 8.61 -1.09 16.15
N GLY A 114 8.20 0.18 16.08
CA GLY A 114 8.83 1.23 15.30
C GLY A 114 7.92 1.81 14.24
N LEU A 115 8.31 2.96 13.69
CA LEU A 115 7.50 3.74 12.75
C LEU A 115 7.04 2.93 11.51
N HIS A 116 7.88 2.04 11.02
CA HIS A 116 7.55 1.11 9.93
C HIS A 116 7.58 -0.35 10.43
N GLY A 117 7.08 -0.57 11.63
CA GLY A 117 7.03 -1.85 12.31
C GLY A 117 6.00 -2.82 11.72
N SER A 118 5.78 -3.93 12.42
CA SER A 118 4.86 -4.98 11.95
C SER A 118 3.40 -4.52 11.92
N ALA A 119 2.97 -3.66 12.85
CA ALA A 119 1.64 -3.07 12.89
C ALA A 119 1.39 -2.18 11.66
N TRP A 120 2.32 -1.29 11.34
CA TRP A 120 2.22 -0.47 10.13
C TRP A 120 2.24 -1.34 8.84
N LYS A 121 3.10 -2.37 8.77
CA LYS A 121 3.12 -3.31 7.62
C LYS A 121 1.80 -4.05 7.45
N TYR A 122 1.13 -4.38 8.55
CA TYR A 122 -0.22 -4.94 8.52
C TYR A 122 -1.20 -3.93 7.91
N CYS A 123 -1.19 -2.67 8.35
CA CYS A 123 -2.03 -1.62 7.76
C CYS A 123 -1.72 -1.42 6.26
N CYS A 124 -0.44 -1.45 5.85
CA CYS A 124 -0.06 -1.42 4.43
C CYS A 124 -0.72 -2.56 3.64
N SER A 125 -0.76 -3.78 4.20
CA SER A 125 -1.40 -4.92 3.53
C SER A 125 -2.90 -4.72 3.33
N LEU A 126 -3.56 -4.07 4.28
CA LEU A 126 -5.00 -3.76 4.20
C LEU A 126 -5.31 -2.73 3.13
N VAL A 127 -4.54 -1.64 3.06
CA VAL A 127 -4.77 -0.55 2.09
C VAL A 127 -4.14 -0.81 0.72
N GLY A 128 -3.36 -1.87 0.58
CA GLY A 128 -2.66 -2.23 -0.65
C GLY A 128 -1.49 -1.29 -0.95
N ALA A 129 -0.76 -0.86 0.09
CA ALA A 129 0.52 -0.16 -0.02
C ALA A 129 1.70 -1.14 0.07
N ALA A 130 2.83 -0.82 -0.52
CA ALA A 130 4.05 -1.58 -0.33
C ALA A 130 4.58 -1.36 1.11
N PRO A 131 4.93 -2.43 1.87
CA PRO A 131 5.34 -2.32 3.27
C PRO A 131 6.81 -1.91 3.41
N THR A 132 7.22 -0.87 2.69
CA THR A 132 8.57 -0.29 2.71
C THR A 132 8.50 1.20 2.39
N PRO A 133 9.27 2.05 3.10
CA PRO A 133 9.27 3.50 2.90
C PRO A 133 10.08 3.96 1.67
N TYR A 134 10.68 3.07 0.89
CA TYR A 134 11.66 3.44 -0.13
C TYR A 134 11.05 3.60 -1.52
N TYR A 135 11.30 4.74 -2.16
CA TYR A 135 10.89 5.09 -3.52
C TYR A 135 12.12 5.42 -4.37
N LYS A 136 12.19 4.84 -5.57
CA LYS A 136 13.30 5.06 -6.50
C LYS A 136 13.49 6.53 -6.87
N ALA A 137 12.40 7.25 -7.13
CA ALA A 137 12.45 8.67 -7.48
C ALA A 137 13.01 9.56 -6.37
N GLY A 138 12.81 9.17 -5.09
CA GLY A 138 13.34 9.90 -3.93
C GLY A 138 14.82 9.69 -3.64
N GLU A 139 15.42 8.63 -4.19
CA GLU A 139 16.81 8.24 -3.86
C GLU A 139 17.85 9.31 -4.17
N ALA A 140 17.67 10.04 -5.27
CA ALA A 140 18.61 11.09 -5.68
C ALA A 140 18.62 12.30 -4.73
N LEU A 141 17.55 12.49 -3.95
CA LEU A 141 17.35 13.60 -3.03
C LEU A 141 17.61 13.21 -1.57
N MET A 142 17.69 11.92 -1.27
CA MET A 142 17.96 11.43 0.08
C MET A 142 19.38 11.75 0.52
N LYS A 143 19.50 12.43 1.66
CA LYS A 143 20.78 12.85 2.24
C LYS A 143 21.52 11.74 2.99
N HIS A 144 20.85 10.61 3.30
CA HIS A 144 21.39 9.56 4.15
C HIS A 144 21.92 8.37 3.36
N ASP A 145 23.23 8.10 3.47
CA ASP A 145 23.86 6.89 2.89
C ASP A 145 23.24 5.57 3.38
N TYR A 146 22.58 5.60 4.52
CA TYR A 146 21.87 4.45 5.08
C TYR A 146 20.74 3.96 4.15
N GLU A 147 19.98 4.86 3.56
CA GLU A 147 18.85 4.53 2.69
C GLU A 147 19.31 4.02 1.33
N LYS A 148 20.46 4.48 0.85
CA LYS A 148 21.12 3.94 -0.34
C LYS A 148 21.57 2.49 -0.16
N LYS A 149 21.91 2.07 1.07
CA LYS A 149 22.31 0.69 1.40
C LYS A 149 21.15 -0.31 1.33
N LEU A 150 19.92 0.16 1.36
CA LEU A 150 18.70 -0.67 1.24
C LEU A 150 18.28 -0.96 -0.20
N ARG A 151 19.04 -0.50 -1.18
CA ARG A 151 18.90 -0.95 -2.57
C ARG A 151 19.15 -2.45 -2.62
N SER A 152 18.33 -3.15 -3.40
CA SER A 152 18.54 -4.59 -3.63
C SER A 152 19.91 -4.81 -4.28
N PRO A 153 20.88 -5.47 -3.62
CA PRO A 153 22.19 -5.69 -4.21
C PRO A 153 22.21 -6.76 -5.29
N ILE A 154 21.09 -7.45 -5.52
CA ILE A 154 21.08 -8.74 -6.25
C ILE A 154 20.83 -8.58 -7.74
N HIS A 155 20.07 -7.55 -8.18
CA HIS A 155 19.62 -7.52 -9.58
C HIS A 155 19.88 -6.23 -10.33
N ASP A 156 19.81 -5.08 -9.71
CA ASP A 156 20.08 -3.78 -10.31
C ASP A 156 20.27 -2.76 -9.20
N ARG A 157 21.41 -2.07 -9.21
CA ARG A 157 21.71 -1.00 -8.25
C ARG A 157 20.75 0.19 -8.30
N THR A 158 19.92 0.24 -9.34
CA THR A 158 18.89 1.27 -9.53
C THR A 158 17.52 0.89 -9.01
N VAL A 159 17.30 -0.38 -8.62
CA VAL A 159 16.00 -0.89 -8.14
C VAL A 159 15.91 -0.74 -6.63
N THR A 160 14.85 -0.10 -6.14
CA THR A 160 14.59 0.04 -4.71
C THR A 160 13.99 -1.23 -4.11
N VAL A 161 14.08 -1.37 -2.78
CA VAL A 161 13.37 -2.43 -2.03
C VAL A 161 11.88 -2.42 -2.33
N ARG A 162 11.29 -1.22 -2.49
CA ARG A 162 9.86 -1.05 -2.83
C ARG A 162 9.53 -1.59 -4.22
N ASP A 163 10.33 -1.26 -5.23
CA ASP A 163 10.14 -1.77 -6.60
C ASP A 163 10.26 -3.29 -6.64
N THR A 164 11.23 -3.85 -5.92
CA THR A 164 11.41 -5.31 -5.80
C THR A 164 10.19 -5.96 -5.16
N TYR A 165 9.65 -5.36 -4.09
CA TYR A 165 8.43 -5.84 -3.43
C TYR A 165 7.23 -5.82 -4.37
N ARG A 166 7.02 -4.72 -5.11
CA ARG A 166 5.93 -4.59 -6.08
C ARG A 166 6.01 -5.64 -7.18
N ARG A 167 7.20 -5.84 -7.76
CA ARG A 167 7.40 -6.88 -8.79
C ARG A 167 7.06 -8.27 -8.25
N LYS A 168 7.51 -8.58 -7.02
CA LYS A 168 7.20 -9.84 -6.37
C LYS A 168 5.70 -10.00 -6.15
N GLN A 169 5.03 -8.96 -5.64
CA GLN A 169 3.59 -8.99 -5.39
C GLN A 169 2.77 -9.14 -6.69
N GLN A 170 3.16 -8.44 -7.76
CA GLN A 170 2.53 -8.61 -9.08
C GLN A 170 2.68 -10.04 -9.60
N HIS A 171 3.87 -10.61 -9.48
CA HIS A 171 4.13 -12.00 -9.87
C HIS A 171 3.30 -13.01 -9.06
N GLU A 172 3.22 -12.80 -7.75
CA GLU A 172 2.41 -13.64 -6.86
C GLU A 172 0.90 -13.51 -7.19
N ASN A 173 0.42 -12.30 -7.44
CA ASN A 173 -0.98 -12.06 -7.82
C ASN A 173 -1.33 -12.73 -9.15
N THR A 174 -0.47 -12.59 -10.16
CA THR A 174 -0.65 -13.27 -11.45
C THR A 174 -0.65 -14.79 -11.29
N ARG A 175 0.29 -15.32 -10.52
CA ARG A 175 0.37 -16.77 -10.24
C ARG A 175 -0.85 -17.30 -9.47
N ASN A 176 -1.35 -16.52 -8.52
CA ASN A 176 -2.49 -16.90 -7.68
C ASN A 176 -3.85 -16.78 -8.39
N SER A 177 -3.93 -16.00 -9.49
CA SER A 177 -5.15 -15.85 -10.28
C SER A 177 -5.34 -16.95 -11.34
N ILE A 178 -4.33 -17.80 -11.56
CA ILE A 178 -4.44 -18.93 -12.49
C ILE A 178 -5.25 -20.04 -11.82
N VAL A 179 -6.39 -20.41 -12.40
CA VAL A 179 -7.21 -21.53 -11.95
C VAL A 179 -6.43 -22.84 -12.19
N ARG A 180 -6.34 -23.67 -11.16
CA ARG A 180 -5.56 -24.94 -11.17
C ARG A 180 -6.39 -26.15 -10.79
N TYR A 181 -7.66 -25.95 -10.49
CA TYR A 181 -8.60 -26.99 -10.09
C TYR A 181 -9.87 -26.87 -10.92
N GLU A 182 -10.50 -27.98 -11.23
CA GLU A 182 -11.73 -28.03 -12.00
C GLU A 182 -12.92 -28.40 -11.11
N ILE A 183 -14.12 -28.03 -11.54
CA ILE A 183 -15.37 -28.44 -10.88
C ILE A 183 -15.50 -29.96 -11.02
N GLY A 184 -15.85 -30.64 -9.94
CA GLY A 184 -15.92 -32.10 -9.85
C GLY A 184 -14.61 -32.77 -9.47
N GLU A 185 -13.50 -32.03 -9.34
CA GLU A 185 -12.22 -32.58 -8.88
C GLU A 185 -12.26 -32.86 -7.36
N ASP A 186 -11.72 -34.01 -6.94
CA ASP A 186 -11.58 -34.35 -5.53
C ASP A 186 -10.28 -33.77 -4.96
N VAL A 187 -10.39 -33.17 -3.79
CA VAL A 187 -9.27 -32.57 -3.06
C VAL A 187 -9.21 -33.08 -1.63
N SER A 188 -8.01 -33.20 -1.10
CA SER A 188 -7.77 -33.61 0.28
C SER A 188 -7.38 -32.41 1.15
N HIS A 189 -8.04 -32.25 2.30
CA HIS A 189 -7.77 -31.23 3.28
C HIS A 189 -7.42 -31.87 4.63
N PRO A 190 -6.30 -31.48 5.30
CA PRO A 190 -5.84 -32.14 6.54
C PRO A 190 -6.89 -32.19 7.66
N LYS A 191 -7.77 -31.19 7.73
CA LYS A 191 -8.79 -31.09 8.79
C LYS A 191 -10.15 -31.65 8.38
N PHE A 192 -10.52 -31.56 7.09
CA PHE A 192 -11.88 -31.87 6.62
C PHE A 192 -11.95 -33.17 5.82
N GLY A 193 -10.80 -33.83 5.55
CA GLY A 193 -10.75 -35.07 4.74
C GLY A 193 -10.85 -34.78 3.24
N THR A 194 -11.40 -35.72 2.50
CA THR A 194 -11.61 -35.61 1.05
C THR A 194 -12.93 -34.89 0.77
N GLY A 195 -12.91 -33.93 -0.14
CA GLY A 195 -14.07 -33.19 -0.60
C GLY A 195 -14.05 -32.95 -2.10
N ASN A 196 -15.20 -32.68 -2.68
CA ASN A 196 -15.40 -32.47 -4.11
C ASN A 196 -15.63 -30.97 -4.39
N ILE A 197 -15.00 -30.43 -5.44
CA ILE A 197 -15.13 -29.04 -5.84
C ILE A 197 -16.44 -28.83 -6.59
N GLU A 198 -17.35 -28.09 -5.99
CA GLU A 198 -18.64 -27.77 -6.60
C GLU A 198 -18.64 -26.46 -7.40
N HIS A 199 -17.79 -25.48 -7.01
CA HIS A 199 -17.70 -24.19 -7.69
C HIS A 199 -16.30 -23.60 -7.57
N VAL A 200 -15.88 -22.89 -8.63
CA VAL A 200 -14.60 -22.15 -8.71
C VAL A 200 -14.90 -20.68 -8.95
N GLU A 201 -14.53 -19.84 -7.98
CA GLU A 201 -14.71 -18.39 -8.04
C GLU A 201 -13.34 -17.72 -8.32
N GLN A 202 -13.21 -17.11 -9.49
CA GLN A 202 -12.00 -16.37 -9.84
C GLN A 202 -12.10 -14.91 -9.43
N LEU A 203 -11.18 -14.47 -8.58
CA LEU A 203 -11.09 -13.10 -8.08
C LEU A 203 -9.77 -12.46 -8.54
N PRO A 204 -9.66 -11.12 -8.55
CA PRO A 204 -8.40 -10.45 -8.81
C PRO A 204 -7.33 -10.88 -7.78
N GLY A 205 -6.32 -11.64 -8.24
CA GLY A 205 -5.20 -12.11 -7.41
C GLY A 205 -5.47 -13.34 -6.52
N SER A 206 -6.65 -13.99 -6.63
CA SER A 206 -6.92 -15.24 -5.92
C SER A 206 -7.98 -16.09 -6.64
N VAL A 207 -8.03 -17.37 -6.29
CA VAL A 207 -9.07 -18.30 -6.72
C VAL A 207 -9.66 -18.96 -5.48
N ARG A 208 -10.97 -18.88 -5.29
CA ARG A 208 -11.69 -19.53 -4.22
C ARG A 208 -12.37 -20.79 -4.75
N LEU A 209 -12.24 -21.86 -3.99
CA LEU A 209 -12.85 -23.14 -4.28
C LEU A 209 -13.95 -23.42 -3.26
N HIS A 210 -15.14 -23.67 -3.73
CA HIS A 210 -16.26 -24.13 -2.92
C HIS A 210 -16.24 -25.64 -2.94
N ILE A 211 -15.88 -26.26 -1.80
CA ILE A 211 -15.59 -27.68 -1.69
C ILE A 211 -16.58 -28.30 -0.72
N ARG A 212 -17.24 -29.39 -1.16
CA ARG A 212 -18.13 -30.19 -0.35
C ARG A 212 -17.35 -31.29 0.38
N PHE A 213 -17.30 -31.19 1.70
CA PHE A 213 -16.75 -32.22 2.58
C PHE A 213 -17.92 -32.92 3.31
N GLY A 214 -18.37 -34.07 2.79
CA GLY A 214 -19.61 -34.68 3.28
C GLY A 214 -20.81 -33.75 3.13
N GLU A 215 -21.46 -33.37 4.23
CA GLU A 215 -22.60 -32.45 4.22
C GLU A 215 -22.22 -30.96 4.27
N GLU A 216 -20.95 -30.65 4.59
CA GLU A 216 -20.50 -29.27 4.78
C GLU A 216 -19.85 -28.68 3.51
N LEU A 217 -20.30 -27.50 3.11
CA LEU A 217 -19.67 -26.70 2.07
C LEU A 217 -18.65 -25.74 2.72
N LYS A 218 -17.40 -25.76 2.26
CA LYS A 218 -16.34 -24.84 2.70
C LYS A 218 -15.81 -24.04 1.52
N VAL A 219 -15.48 -22.77 1.78
CA VAL A 219 -14.84 -21.90 0.80
C VAL A 219 -13.37 -21.75 1.18
N ILE A 220 -12.48 -22.25 0.32
CA ILE A 220 -11.03 -22.34 0.59
C ILE A 220 -10.26 -21.64 -0.55
N ASP A 221 -9.30 -20.78 -0.22
CA ASP A 221 -8.40 -20.22 -1.23
C ASP A 221 -7.52 -21.31 -1.82
N GLN A 222 -7.50 -21.43 -3.14
CA GLN A 222 -6.75 -22.41 -3.91
C GLN A 222 -5.27 -22.50 -3.48
N LYS A 223 -4.66 -21.39 -3.18
CA LYS A 223 -3.25 -21.32 -2.81
C LYS A 223 -2.94 -22.04 -1.50
N TRP A 224 -3.94 -22.16 -0.62
CA TRP A 224 -3.78 -22.91 0.62
C TRP A 224 -3.67 -24.42 0.33
N LEU A 225 -4.52 -24.98 -0.54
CA LEU A 225 -4.45 -26.37 -0.97
C LEU A 225 -3.14 -26.69 -1.69
N LEU A 226 -2.67 -25.76 -2.55
CA LEU A 226 -1.39 -25.92 -3.24
C LEU A 226 -0.20 -25.98 -2.28
N ARG A 227 -0.26 -25.25 -1.16
CA ARG A 227 0.79 -25.27 -0.13
C ARG A 227 0.74 -26.55 0.71
N SER A 228 -0.42 -27.08 0.98
CA SER A 228 -0.58 -28.29 1.80
C SER A 228 -0.22 -29.57 1.05
N LYS A 229 -0.21 -29.59 -0.27
CA LYS A 229 0.25 -30.72 -1.09
C LYS A 229 1.77 -30.94 -1.04
N TYR A 230 2.54 -30.00 -0.55
CA TYR A 230 4.02 -30.05 -0.48
C TYR A 230 4.56 -30.23 0.96
N LYS A 231 3.72 -30.67 1.86
CA LYS A 231 4.10 -31.18 3.18
C LYS A 231 3.76 -32.67 3.26
#